data_d2e7bba37d36464b2443e1e214e4da4d
#
_entry.id   d2e7bba37d36464b2443e1e214e4da4d
#
_cell.length_a   1.000
_cell.length_b   1.000
_cell.length_c   1.000
_cell.angle_alpha   90.00
_cell.angle_beta   90.00
_cell.angle_gamma   90.00
#
_symmetry.space_group_name_H-M   'P 1'
#
loop_
_entity.id
_entity.type
_entity.pdbx_description
1 polymer ?
#
loop_
_entity_poly.entity_id
_entity_poly.type
_entity_poly.pdbx_seq_one_letter_code
_entity_poly.pdbx_strand_id
1 'polypeptide(L)'
;TSTGVLSPVQRPAGATSDQLTLVDATSIAGAAVVDLREADVYYFAPQKVFGSDGGLWLALLSPAALARVEEIEASGRWIPESLSLSLAVSNSRLEQTLNTPAIATLVLLAEQLDWFAENGGIQWSAGRSRASSDHVYAWAEARSWATPFVSDPEHRSPVVATIDLDQSIDHTAVISALRGNGVLDVFPYRKLGRNQLRMGLFPAVDLADVEALTACVDY
;
A
#
# COMPACT_ATOMS: atom_id res chain seq x y z
N THR A 1 2.62 4.60 3.32
CA THR A 1 2.93 3.30 3.98
C THR A 1 4.32 2.74 3.67
N SER A 2 5.02 3.22 2.64
CA SER A 2 6.34 2.69 2.21
C SER A 2 7.43 2.72 3.29
N THR A 3 7.33 3.62 4.25
CA THR A 3 8.21 3.76 5.42
C THR A 3 7.64 3.12 6.68
N GLY A 4 6.58 2.33 6.57
CA GLY A 4 5.91 1.72 7.72
C GLY A 4 4.87 2.61 8.42
N VAL A 5 4.65 3.83 7.94
CA VAL A 5 3.67 4.76 8.54
C VAL A 5 2.29 4.59 7.89
N LEU A 6 1.25 4.49 8.71
CA LEU A 6 -0.14 4.57 8.32
C LEU A 6 -0.72 5.93 8.78
N SER A 7 -1.25 6.69 7.84
CA SER A 7 -2.05 7.89 8.15
C SER A 7 -3.54 7.55 8.07
N PRO A 8 -4.38 8.05 8.98
CA PRO A 8 -5.82 7.86 8.87
C PRO A 8 -6.36 8.54 7.61
N VAL A 9 -7.37 7.92 6.99
CA VAL A 9 -8.13 8.55 5.92
C VAL A 9 -9.22 9.39 6.58
N GLN A 10 -9.00 10.68 6.61
CA GLN A 10 -9.90 11.63 7.27
C GLN A 10 -9.82 13.00 6.60
N ARG A 11 -10.96 13.64 6.42
CA ARG A 11 -10.99 15.04 5.98
C ARG A 11 -10.33 15.93 7.04
N PRO A 12 -9.49 16.89 6.64
CA PRO A 12 -8.93 17.84 7.58
C PRO A 12 -10.02 18.63 8.31
N ALA A 13 -9.88 18.81 9.62
CA ALA A 13 -10.78 19.63 10.38
C ALA A 13 -10.80 21.08 9.82
N GLY A 14 -11.99 21.61 9.53
CA GLY A 14 -12.16 22.92 8.92
C GLY A 14 -11.99 22.97 7.40
N ALA A 15 -11.89 21.84 6.73
CA ALA A 15 -11.92 21.79 5.27
C ALA A 15 -13.21 22.42 4.73
N THR A 16 -13.07 23.31 3.75
CA THR A 16 -14.20 23.95 3.05
C THR A 16 -14.75 23.05 1.96
N SER A 17 -15.96 23.36 1.45
CA SER A 17 -16.59 22.60 0.36
C SER A 17 -15.78 22.62 -0.95
N ASP A 18 -14.88 23.60 -1.13
CA ASP A 18 -14.05 23.71 -2.34
C ASP A 18 -12.77 22.88 -2.23
N GLN A 19 -12.44 22.36 -1.07
CA GLN A 19 -11.24 21.54 -0.85
C GLN A 19 -11.57 20.07 -1.04
N LEU A 20 -10.75 19.39 -1.84
CA LEU A 20 -10.84 17.97 -2.07
C LEU A 20 -9.78 17.22 -1.26
N THR A 21 -10.17 16.11 -0.66
CA THR A 21 -9.26 15.19 0.02
C THR A 21 -8.84 14.09 -0.95
N LEU A 22 -7.56 14.09 -1.33
CA LEU A 22 -6.97 13.09 -2.22
C LEU A 22 -6.11 12.14 -1.40
N VAL A 23 -6.36 10.85 -1.54
CA VAL A 23 -5.69 9.79 -0.77
C VAL A 23 -4.90 8.89 -1.72
N ASP A 24 -3.57 8.92 -1.56
CA ASP A 24 -2.71 7.90 -2.16
C ASP A 24 -2.76 6.63 -1.31
N ALA A 25 -3.53 5.67 -1.78
CA ALA A 25 -3.72 4.38 -1.15
C ALA A 25 -2.91 3.26 -1.82
N THR A 26 -1.91 3.60 -2.64
CA THR A 26 -1.16 2.64 -3.48
C THR A 26 -0.71 1.40 -2.73
N SER A 27 -0.24 1.55 -1.49
CA SER A 27 0.30 0.40 -0.72
C SER A 27 -0.69 -0.19 0.28
N ILE A 28 -1.90 0.41 0.48
CA ILE A 28 -2.79 0.01 1.56
C ILE A 28 -4.21 -0.37 1.09
N ALA A 29 -4.60 0.05 -0.12
CA ALA A 29 -5.92 -0.28 -0.65
C ALA A 29 -6.13 -1.80 -0.66
N GLY A 30 -7.21 -2.25 -0.04
CA GLY A 30 -7.53 -3.66 0.13
C GLY A 30 -7.02 -4.30 1.43
N ALA A 31 -6.14 -3.65 2.20
CA ALA A 31 -5.65 -4.16 3.50
C ALA A 31 -6.00 -3.25 4.69
N ALA A 32 -6.79 -2.23 4.48
CA ALA A 32 -7.39 -1.44 5.55
C ALA A 32 -8.83 -1.09 5.20
N VAL A 33 -9.70 -1.17 6.19
CA VAL A 33 -11.08 -0.70 6.06
C VAL A 33 -11.06 0.81 6.23
N VAL A 34 -11.58 1.53 5.24
CA VAL A 34 -11.64 3.00 5.23
C VAL A 34 -13.07 3.48 4.99
N ASP A 35 -13.42 4.61 5.57
CA ASP A 35 -14.66 5.31 5.21
C ASP A 35 -14.38 6.19 3.98
N LEU A 36 -14.84 5.75 2.82
CA LEU A 36 -14.64 6.49 1.56
C LEU A 36 -15.36 7.84 1.52
N ARG A 37 -16.27 8.15 2.45
CA ARG A 37 -16.88 9.48 2.58
C ARG A 37 -15.88 10.54 3.03
N GLU A 38 -14.77 10.12 3.62
CA GLU A 38 -13.67 10.99 4.05
C GLU A 38 -12.69 11.35 2.91
N ALA A 39 -12.84 10.76 1.72
CA ALA A 39 -12.00 11.02 0.57
C ALA A 39 -12.82 11.44 -0.65
N ASP A 40 -12.29 12.37 -1.45
CA ASP A 40 -12.86 12.73 -2.75
C ASP A 40 -12.20 11.93 -3.88
N VAL A 41 -10.93 11.62 -3.74
CA VAL A 41 -10.21 10.73 -4.62
C VAL A 41 -9.43 9.73 -3.78
N TYR A 42 -9.70 8.44 -3.98
CA TYR A 42 -8.96 7.34 -3.38
C TYR A 42 -8.35 6.52 -4.50
N TYR A 43 -7.05 6.59 -4.69
CA TYR A 43 -6.39 5.94 -5.83
C TYR A 43 -5.30 4.96 -5.39
N PHE A 44 -5.12 3.93 -6.20
CA PHE A 44 -4.18 2.85 -5.93
C PHE A 44 -3.77 2.12 -7.21
N ALA A 45 -2.81 1.22 -7.07
CA ALA A 45 -2.36 0.33 -8.12
C ALA A 45 -2.34 -1.13 -7.61
N PRO A 46 -2.57 -2.14 -8.47
CA PRO A 46 -2.87 -3.49 -8.03
C PRO A 46 -1.65 -4.32 -7.60
N GLN A 47 -0.43 -3.88 -7.89
CA GLN A 47 0.81 -4.64 -7.60
C GLN A 47 1.23 -4.68 -6.12
N LYS A 48 0.42 -4.17 -5.21
CA LYS A 48 0.68 -4.19 -3.76
C LYS A 48 -0.24 -5.20 -3.09
N VAL A 49 -1.27 -4.75 -2.42
CA VAL A 49 -2.18 -5.60 -1.65
C VAL A 49 -2.86 -6.67 -2.51
N PHE A 50 -3.26 -6.31 -3.72
CA PHE A 50 -3.94 -7.26 -4.61
C PHE A 50 -3.00 -8.26 -5.29
N GLY A 51 -1.68 -8.10 -5.17
CA GLY A 51 -0.72 -9.07 -5.72
C GLY A 51 -0.75 -9.26 -7.23
N SER A 52 -1.39 -8.33 -7.97
CA SER A 52 -1.34 -8.30 -9.43
C SER A 52 -0.07 -7.62 -9.91
N ASP A 53 0.12 -7.53 -11.21
CA ASP A 53 1.22 -6.78 -11.81
C ASP A 53 0.96 -5.25 -11.80
N GLY A 54 2.03 -4.48 -12.00
CA GLY A 54 1.97 -3.03 -12.21
C GLY A 54 1.47 -2.65 -13.61
N GLY A 55 1.43 -1.35 -13.89
CA GLY A 55 1.02 -0.81 -15.20
C GLY A 55 -0.47 -0.48 -15.30
N LEU A 56 -1.21 -0.61 -14.20
CA LEU A 56 -2.61 -0.20 -14.06
C LEU A 56 -2.75 0.68 -12.82
N TRP A 57 -3.64 1.65 -12.89
CA TRP A 57 -4.09 2.40 -11.73
C TRP A 57 -5.61 2.44 -11.67
N LEU A 58 -6.15 2.49 -10.46
CA LEU A 58 -7.58 2.60 -10.19
C LEU A 58 -7.82 3.79 -9.27
N ALA A 59 -8.98 4.44 -9.45
CA ALA A 59 -9.40 5.53 -8.58
C ALA A 59 -10.90 5.48 -8.34
N LEU A 60 -11.28 5.75 -7.10
CA LEU A 60 -12.66 6.02 -6.70
C LEU A 60 -12.78 7.53 -6.57
N LEU A 61 -13.74 8.13 -7.30
CA LEU A 61 -13.95 9.57 -7.32
C LEU A 61 -15.33 9.92 -6.76
N SER A 62 -15.36 10.90 -5.85
CA SER A 62 -16.62 11.47 -5.35
C SER A 62 -17.30 12.33 -6.42
N PRO A 63 -18.61 12.64 -6.27
CA PRO A 63 -19.26 13.60 -7.14
C PRO A 63 -18.58 14.97 -7.18
N ALA A 64 -18.01 15.44 -6.06
CA ALA A 64 -17.25 16.68 -5.99
C ALA A 64 -15.94 16.62 -6.79
N ALA A 65 -15.24 15.48 -6.75
CA ALA A 65 -14.07 15.27 -7.58
C ALA A 65 -14.40 15.25 -9.08
N LEU A 66 -15.52 14.61 -9.47
CA LEU A 66 -15.98 14.60 -10.86
C LEU A 66 -16.33 16.00 -11.35
N ALA A 67 -17.04 16.79 -10.54
CA ALA A 67 -17.34 18.20 -10.88
C ALA A 67 -16.05 19.01 -11.06
N ARG A 68 -15.05 18.82 -10.21
CA ARG A 68 -13.74 19.48 -10.35
C ARG A 68 -13.00 19.06 -11.64
N VAL A 69 -13.12 17.81 -12.07
CA VAL A 69 -12.55 17.35 -13.35
C VAL A 69 -13.20 18.13 -14.52
N GLU A 70 -14.52 18.30 -14.50
CA GLU A 70 -15.26 19.05 -15.52
C GLU A 70 -14.90 20.56 -15.53
N GLU A 71 -14.76 21.19 -14.35
CA GLU A 71 -14.29 22.56 -14.22
C GLU A 71 -12.88 22.76 -14.81
N ILE A 72 -11.98 21.85 -14.53
CA ILE A 72 -10.60 21.90 -15.04
C ILE A 72 -10.56 21.76 -16.55
N GLU A 73 -11.36 20.83 -17.11
CA GLU A 73 -11.48 20.64 -18.55
C GLU A 73 -12.03 21.91 -19.23
N ALA A 74 -13.13 22.46 -18.68
CA ALA A 74 -13.73 23.69 -19.20
C ALA A 74 -12.81 24.93 -19.14
N SER A 75 -11.79 24.91 -18.30
CA SER A 75 -10.83 26.02 -18.17
C SER A 75 -9.88 26.16 -19.37
N GLY A 76 -9.87 25.20 -20.29
CA GLY A 76 -8.95 25.16 -21.43
C GLY A 76 -7.47 25.00 -21.07
N ARG A 77 -7.14 24.65 -19.82
CA ARG A 77 -5.80 24.37 -19.37
C ARG A 77 -5.22 23.18 -20.14
N TRP A 78 -4.02 23.33 -20.66
CA TRP A 78 -3.34 22.20 -21.28
C TRP A 78 -2.95 21.15 -20.25
N ILE A 79 -3.33 19.91 -20.52
CA ILE A 79 -3.02 18.73 -19.71
C ILE A 79 -2.57 17.62 -20.67
N PRO A 80 -1.44 16.94 -20.41
CA PRO A 80 -1.07 15.76 -21.19
C PRO A 80 -2.19 14.71 -21.14
N GLU A 81 -2.50 14.06 -22.25
CA GLU A 81 -3.58 13.05 -22.33
C GLU A 81 -3.44 11.96 -21.28
N SER A 82 -2.20 11.49 -21.03
CA SER A 82 -1.89 10.48 -20.02
C SER A 82 -2.17 10.91 -18.56
N LEU A 83 -2.36 12.21 -18.32
CA LEU A 83 -2.69 12.79 -17.00
C LEU A 83 -4.09 13.42 -16.98
N SER A 84 -4.84 13.32 -18.07
CA SER A 84 -6.19 13.88 -18.17
C SER A 84 -7.21 12.97 -17.50
N LEU A 85 -7.73 13.38 -16.34
CA LEU A 85 -8.80 12.66 -15.66
C LEU A 85 -10.13 12.74 -16.45
N SER A 86 -10.38 13.80 -17.23
CA SER A 86 -11.58 13.88 -18.07
C SER A 86 -11.58 12.78 -19.14
N LEU A 87 -10.45 12.56 -19.81
CA LEU A 87 -10.29 11.45 -20.75
C LEU A 87 -10.41 10.10 -20.07
N ALA A 88 -9.80 9.93 -18.89
CA ALA A 88 -9.88 8.69 -18.13
C ALA A 88 -11.35 8.38 -17.72
N VAL A 89 -12.08 9.37 -17.21
CA VAL A 89 -13.48 9.25 -16.81
C VAL A 89 -14.37 8.94 -18.03
N SER A 90 -14.17 9.64 -19.15
CA SER A 90 -14.94 9.43 -20.37
C SER A 90 -14.78 8.01 -20.90
N ASN A 91 -13.56 7.52 -20.97
CA ASN A 91 -13.28 6.15 -21.39
C ASN A 91 -13.84 5.12 -20.39
N SER A 92 -13.66 5.36 -19.09
CA SER A 92 -14.16 4.45 -18.05
C SER A 92 -15.69 4.30 -18.08
N ARG A 93 -16.44 5.37 -18.40
CA ARG A 93 -17.90 5.31 -18.59
C ARG A 93 -18.31 4.48 -19.80
N LEU A 94 -17.40 4.24 -20.74
CA LEU A 94 -17.57 3.36 -21.90
C LEU A 94 -16.99 1.95 -21.66
N GLU A 95 -16.59 1.63 -20.43
CA GLU A 95 -15.89 0.38 -20.07
C GLU A 95 -14.58 0.19 -20.86
N GLN A 96 -13.88 1.29 -21.09
CA GLN A 96 -12.63 1.35 -21.84
C GLN A 96 -11.53 2.06 -21.04
N THR A 97 -10.31 1.91 -21.50
CA THR A 97 -9.14 2.71 -21.09
C THR A 97 -8.68 3.55 -22.27
N LEU A 98 -7.94 4.64 -22.01
CA LEU A 98 -7.45 5.54 -23.06
C LEU A 98 -6.60 4.80 -24.10
N ASN A 99 -5.79 3.84 -23.66
CA ASN A 99 -4.98 2.97 -24.50
C ASN A 99 -5.23 1.51 -24.10
N THR A 100 -4.82 0.56 -24.94
CA THR A 100 -4.93 -0.87 -24.65
C THR A 100 -4.31 -1.19 -23.29
N PRO A 101 -5.08 -1.73 -22.32
CA PRO A 101 -4.56 -2.02 -21.00
C PRO A 101 -3.69 -3.29 -20.99
N ALA A 102 -2.90 -3.46 -19.93
CA ALA A 102 -2.18 -4.70 -19.68
C ALA A 102 -3.17 -5.80 -19.28
N ILE A 103 -3.60 -6.61 -20.25
CA ILE A 103 -4.65 -7.63 -20.05
C ILE A 103 -4.26 -8.64 -18.96
N ALA A 104 -2.99 -9.07 -18.92
CA ALA A 104 -2.52 -9.98 -17.87
C ALA A 104 -2.71 -9.37 -16.47
N THR A 105 -2.40 -8.09 -16.28
CA THR A 105 -2.62 -7.37 -15.02
C THR A 105 -4.10 -7.33 -14.63
N LEU A 106 -5.00 -7.13 -15.59
CA LEU A 106 -6.45 -7.13 -15.35
C LEU A 106 -6.95 -8.51 -14.92
N VAL A 107 -6.50 -9.58 -15.60
CA VAL A 107 -6.86 -10.96 -15.25
C VAL A 107 -6.36 -11.28 -13.84
N LEU A 108 -5.10 -11.01 -13.53
CA LEU A 108 -4.55 -11.22 -12.19
C LEU A 108 -5.31 -10.44 -11.12
N LEU A 109 -5.71 -9.18 -11.41
CA LEU A 109 -6.51 -8.39 -10.47
C LEU A 109 -7.89 -9.01 -10.26
N ALA A 110 -8.56 -9.47 -11.31
CA ALA A 110 -9.88 -10.09 -11.20
C ALA A 110 -9.81 -11.36 -10.31
N GLU A 111 -8.87 -12.25 -10.58
CA GLU A 111 -8.64 -13.45 -9.76
C GLU A 111 -8.36 -13.11 -8.29
N GLN A 112 -7.59 -12.06 -8.03
CA GLN A 112 -7.31 -11.63 -6.65
C GLN A 112 -8.56 -11.04 -5.96
N LEU A 113 -9.40 -10.33 -6.68
CA LEU A 113 -10.66 -9.80 -6.14
C LEU A 113 -11.63 -10.94 -5.81
N ASP A 114 -11.72 -11.97 -6.66
CA ASP A 114 -12.52 -13.16 -6.41
C ASP A 114 -11.99 -13.92 -5.20
N TRP A 115 -10.67 -14.12 -5.11
CA TRP A 115 -10.04 -14.74 -3.94
C TRP A 115 -10.33 -13.97 -2.65
N PHE A 116 -10.28 -12.64 -2.67
CA PHE A 116 -10.65 -11.83 -1.50
C PHE A 116 -12.12 -12.00 -1.15
N ALA A 117 -13.01 -11.96 -2.15
CA ALA A 117 -14.45 -12.09 -1.94
C ALA A 117 -14.82 -13.45 -1.34
N GLU A 118 -14.26 -14.54 -1.84
CA GLU A 118 -14.47 -15.91 -1.37
C GLU A 118 -14.01 -16.12 0.08
N ASN A 119 -13.01 -15.36 0.53
CA ASN A 119 -12.47 -15.46 1.88
C ASN A 119 -13.04 -14.44 2.88
N GLY A 120 -13.96 -13.57 2.49
CA GLY A 120 -14.58 -12.59 3.37
C GLY A 120 -14.23 -11.13 3.08
N GLY A 121 -13.68 -10.87 1.90
CA GLY A 121 -13.44 -9.54 1.36
C GLY A 121 -12.37 -8.75 2.13
N ILE A 122 -12.57 -7.44 2.18
CA ILE A 122 -11.59 -6.51 2.78
C ILE A 122 -11.34 -6.77 4.28
N GLN A 123 -12.33 -7.28 5.00
CA GLN A 123 -12.16 -7.60 6.43
C GLN A 123 -11.17 -8.73 6.62
N TRP A 124 -11.28 -9.77 5.79
CA TRP A 124 -10.37 -10.89 5.81
C TRP A 124 -8.94 -10.46 5.41
N SER A 125 -8.79 -9.72 4.31
CA SER A 125 -7.47 -9.30 3.82
C SER A 125 -6.77 -8.35 4.80
N ALA A 126 -7.52 -7.41 5.40
CA ALA A 126 -7.01 -6.55 6.46
C ALA A 126 -6.59 -7.35 7.71
N GLY A 127 -7.38 -8.37 8.08
CA GLY A 127 -7.07 -9.28 9.18
C GLY A 127 -5.77 -10.06 8.96
N ARG A 128 -5.53 -10.57 7.75
CA ARG A 128 -4.27 -11.28 7.40
C ARG A 128 -3.05 -10.36 7.56
N SER A 129 -3.09 -9.19 6.95
CA SER A 129 -1.99 -8.22 7.05
C SER A 129 -1.77 -7.77 8.50
N ARG A 130 -2.85 -7.59 9.27
CA ARG A 130 -2.78 -7.24 10.69
C ARG A 130 -2.09 -8.34 11.49
N ALA A 131 -2.46 -9.61 11.33
CA ALA A 131 -1.83 -10.71 12.03
C ALA A 131 -0.32 -10.78 11.77
N SER A 132 0.10 -10.61 10.50
CA SER A 132 1.51 -10.59 10.12
C SER A 132 2.25 -9.38 10.72
N SER A 133 1.64 -8.19 10.71
CA SER A 133 2.28 -6.98 11.27
C SER A 133 2.37 -7.03 12.80
N ASP A 134 1.35 -7.52 13.47
CA ASP A 134 1.34 -7.69 14.93
C ASP A 134 2.45 -8.65 15.36
N HIS A 135 2.66 -9.76 14.62
CA HIS A 135 3.76 -10.67 14.86
C HIS A 135 5.12 -9.96 14.73
N VAL A 136 5.37 -9.23 13.63
CA VAL A 136 6.67 -8.56 13.40
C VAL A 136 6.93 -7.49 14.46
N TYR A 137 5.95 -6.70 14.82
CA TYR A 137 6.12 -5.66 15.84
C TYR A 137 6.35 -6.27 17.23
N ALA A 138 5.60 -7.30 17.62
CA ALA A 138 5.82 -8.01 18.87
C ALA A 138 7.20 -8.70 18.89
N TRP A 139 7.61 -9.28 17.77
CA TRP A 139 8.96 -9.83 17.60
C TRP A 139 10.04 -8.79 17.83
N ALA A 140 9.92 -7.60 17.24
CA ALA A 140 10.91 -6.54 17.41
C ALA A 140 10.94 -6.00 18.84
N GLU A 141 9.78 -5.73 19.43
CA GLU A 141 9.68 -5.18 20.80
C GLU A 141 10.20 -6.14 21.89
N ALA A 142 10.24 -7.44 21.61
CA ALA A 142 10.81 -8.43 22.52
C ALA A 142 12.35 -8.49 22.50
N ARG A 143 13.02 -7.68 21.68
CA ARG A 143 14.47 -7.71 21.47
C ARG A 143 15.10 -6.37 21.79
N SER A 144 16.26 -6.40 22.48
CA SER A 144 16.99 -5.17 22.82
C SER A 144 17.70 -4.52 21.62
N TRP A 145 17.89 -5.25 20.54
CA TRP A 145 18.61 -4.82 19.35
C TRP A 145 17.70 -4.46 18.15
N ALA A 146 16.39 -4.60 18.29
CA ALA A 146 15.41 -4.29 17.27
C ALA A 146 14.37 -3.28 17.80
N THR A 147 14.05 -2.27 17.02
CA THR A 147 13.09 -1.23 17.43
C THR A 147 12.15 -0.89 16.26
N PRO A 148 10.83 -0.92 16.44
CA PRO A 148 9.91 -0.41 15.44
C PRO A 148 10.23 1.05 15.10
N PHE A 149 10.46 1.36 13.83
CA PHE A 149 10.72 2.73 13.37
C PHE A 149 9.55 3.66 13.67
N VAL A 150 8.33 3.16 13.52
CA VAL A 150 7.12 3.87 13.91
C VAL A 150 6.83 3.56 15.37
N SER A 151 7.13 4.51 16.24
CA SER A 151 7.02 4.35 17.69
C SER A 151 5.57 4.21 18.16
N ASP A 152 4.65 5.01 17.58
CA ASP A 152 3.23 4.97 17.92
C ASP A 152 2.54 3.80 17.22
N PRO A 153 2.01 2.81 17.96
CA PRO A 153 1.31 1.66 17.37
C PRO A 153 0.11 2.04 16.49
N GLU A 154 -0.59 3.14 16.78
CA GLU A 154 -1.75 3.58 16.01
C GLU A 154 -1.38 4.04 14.59
N HIS A 155 -0.12 4.42 14.39
CA HIS A 155 0.42 4.85 13.10
C HIS A 155 1.25 3.80 12.38
N ARG A 156 1.30 2.57 12.89
CA ARG A 156 2.01 1.45 12.25
C ARG A 156 1.21 0.89 11.08
N SER A 157 1.88 0.77 9.94
CA SER A 157 1.27 0.16 8.76
C SER A 157 1.13 -1.36 8.92
N PRO A 158 -0.05 -1.93 8.60
CA PRO A 158 -0.23 -3.38 8.62
C PRO A 158 0.39 -4.11 7.42
N VAL A 159 0.80 -3.38 6.36
CA VAL A 159 1.31 -3.99 5.12
C VAL A 159 2.81 -3.80 4.90
N VAL A 160 3.44 -2.92 5.67
CA VAL A 160 4.89 -2.71 5.64
C VAL A 160 5.36 -2.44 7.06
N ALA A 161 6.16 -3.33 7.62
CA ALA A 161 6.86 -3.09 8.88
C ALA A 161 8.30 -2.65 8.60
N THR A 162 8.75 -1.64 9.36
CA THR A 162 10.11 -1.11 9.32
C THR A 162 10.69 -1.20 10.73
N ILE A 163 11.80 -1.95 10.84
CA ILE A 163 12.45 -2.26 12.11
C ILE A 163 13.89 -1.77 12.05
N ASP A 164 14.23 -0.81 12.89
CA ASP A 164 15.59 -0.33 13.06
C ASP A 164 16.39 -1.36 13.87
N LEU A 165 17.61 -1.61 13.42
CA LEU A 165 18.57 -2.47 14.12
C LEU A 165 19.56 -1.63 14.92
N ASP A 166 20.05 -2.18 16.05
CA ASP A 166 21.12 -1.59 16.82
C ASP A 166 22.38 -1.40 15.94
N GLN A 167 23.19 -0.40 16.27
CA GLN A 167 24.39 -0.06 15.50
C GLN A 167 25.46 -1.16 15.49
N SER A 168 25.42 -2.10 16.44
CA SER A 168 26.29 -3.27 16.47
C SER A 168 25.96 -4.32 15.41
N ILE A 169 24.78 -4.23 14.78
CA ILE A 169 24.30 -5.15 13.74
C ILE A 169 24.36 -4.44 12.39
N ASP A 170 25.08 -5.01 11.44
CA ASP A 170 25.13 -4.53 10.07
C ASP A 170 23.93 -5.11 9.26
N HIS A 171 22.92 -4.29 8.98
CA HIS A 171 21.77 -4.72 8.17
C HIS A 171 22.17 -5.26 6.80
N THR A 172 23.29 -4.80 6.21
CA THR A 172 23.73 -5.27 4.90
C THR A 172 24.22 -6.71 4.94
N ALA A 173 24.90 -7.08 6.03
CA ALA A 173 25.33 -8.45 6.28
C ALA A 173 24.12 -9.36 6.53
N VAL A 174 23.16 -8.92 7.36
CA VAL A 174 21.91 -9.66 7.61
C VAL A 174 21.14 -9.89 6.30
N ILE A 175 20.93 -8.86 5.51
CA ILE A 175 20.22 -8.95 4.22
C ILE A 175 20.95 -9.88 3.24
N SER A 176 22.28 -9.82 3.20
CA SER A 176 23.08 -10.69 2.35
C SER A 176 22.94 -12.16 2.75
N ALA A 177 22.97 -12.47 4.04
CA ALA A 177 22.76 -13.82 4.56
C ALA A 177 21.34 -14.33 4.25
N LEU A 178 20.31 -13.52 4.50
CA LEU A 178 18.93 -13.83 4.18
C LEU A 178 18.75 -14.10 2.68
N ARG A 179 19.31 -13.24 1.82
CA ARG A 179 19.25 -13.39 0.36
C ARG A 179 19.94 -14.65 -0.12
N GLY A 180 21.08 -15.01 0.47
CA GLY A 180 21.80 -16.25 0.19
C GLY A 180 20.99 -17.52 0.53
N ASN A 181 19.98 -17.39 1.40
CA ASN A 181 19.07 -18.45 1.82
C ASN A 181 17.65 -18.30 1.23
N GLY A 182 17.47 -17.49 0.19
CA GLY A 182 16.21 -17.38 -0.56
C GLY A 182 15.21 -16.36 0.00
N VAL A 183 15.55 -15.61 1.05
CA VAL A 183 14.72 -14.52 1.59
C VAL A 183 15.08 -13.22 0.88
N LEU A 184 14.12 -12.66 0.13
CA LEU A 184 14.34 -11.52 -0.75
C LEU A 184 13.63 -10.26 -0.24
N ASP A 185 14.15 -9.09 -0.67
CA ASP A 185 13.50 -7.78 -0.63
C ASP A 185 13.16 -7.24 0.77
N VAL A 186 14.00 -7.57 1.78
CA VAL A 186 13.88 -7.06 3.15
C VAL A 186 14.77 -5.83 3.42
N PHE A 187 15.29 -5.16 2.39
CA PHE A 187 16.18 -4.02 2.51
C PHE A 187 15.44 -2.71 2.87
N PRO A 188 16.14 -1.72 3.47
CA PRO A 188 15.59 -0.43 3.86
C PRO A 188 14.94 0.32 2.68
N TYR A 189 14.06 1.27 3.01
CA TYR A 189 13.47 2.11 1.99
C TYR A 189 14.52 3.05 1.37
N ARG A 190 14.97 2.68 0.16
CA ARG A 190 15.85 3.47 -0.74
C ARG A 190 16.81 4.43 0.00
N LYS A 191 16.58 5.76 -0.16
CA LYS A 191 17.44 6.83 0.33
C LYS A 191 17.23 7.20 1.81
N LEU A 192 16.49 6.42 2.59
CA LEU A 192 16.25 6.73 4.00
C LEU A 192 17.53 6.62 4.82
N GLY A 193 18.49 5.79 4.39
CA GLY A 193 19.84 5.71 4.98
C GLY A 193 19.87 5.17 6.41
N ARG A 194 18.90 4.33 6.77
CA ARG A 194 18.81 3.75 8.12
C ARG A 194 19.37 2.34 8.17
N ASN A 195 19.90 1.95 9.33
CA ASN A 195 20.24 0.57 9.66
C ASN A 195 18.95 -0.19 10.00
N GLN A 196 18.27 -0.72 8.96
CA GLN A 196 16.87 -1.09 9.07
C GLN A 196 16.54 -2.31 8.20
N LEU A 197 15.62 -3.14 8.67
CA LEU A 197 14.88 -4.10 7.84
C LEU A 197 13.49 -3.57 7.52
N ARG A 198 13.02 -3.82 6.30
CA ARG A 198 11.68 -3.47 5.86
C ARG A 198 11.00 -4.69 5.26
N MET A 199 9.90 -5.10 5.84
CA MET A 199 9.17 -6.32 5.51
C MET A 199 7.84 -5.97 4.87
N GLY A 200 7.55 -6.55 3.69
CA GLY A 200 6.23 -6.48 3.06
C GLY A 200 5.32 -7.56 3.65
N LEU A 201 4.14 -7.16 4.13
CA LEU A 201 3.20 -8.00 4.88
C LEU A 201 1.83 -8.00 4.19
N PHE A 202 1.86 -8.14 2.85
CA PHE A 202 0.66 -8.15 2.04
C PHE A 202 -0.15 -9.44 2.22
N PRO A 203 -1.47 -9.44 1.97
CA PRO A 203 -2.33 -10.59 2.22
C PRO A 203 -1.92 -11.90 1.50
N ALA A 204 -1.20 -11.78 0.38
CA ALA A 204 -0.68 -12.95 -0.34
C ALA A 204 0.49 -13.65 0.37
N VAL A 205 1.10 -13.02 1.39
CA VAL A 205 2.17 -13.61 2.21
C VAL A 205 1.53 -14.29 3.43
N ASP A 206 1.80 -15.56 3.62
CA ASP A 206 1.27 -16.30 4.76
C ASP A 206 1.96 -15.90 6.06
N LEU A 207 1.21 -15.88 7.16
CA LEU A 207 1.77 -15.59 8.49
C LEU A 207 2.92 -16.53 8.83
N ALA A 208 2.83 -17.81 8.47
CA ALA A 208 3.89 -18.79 8.71
C ALA A 208 5.22 -18.41 8.04
N ASP A 209 5.18 -17.80 6.85
CA ASP A 209 6.37 -17.31 6.16
C ASP A 209 6.97 -16.09 6.88
N VAL A 210 6.13 -15.23 7.45
CA VAL A 210 6.58 -14.08 8.26
C VAL A 210 7.20 -14.53 9.58
N GLU A 211 6.63 -15.56 10.21
CA GLU A 211 7.19 -16.20 11.42
C GLU A 211 8.55 -16.84 11.10
N ALA A 212 8.65 -17.56 9.98
CA ALA A 212 9.90 -18.14 9.52
C ALA A 212 10.95 -17.05 9.21
N LEU A 213 10.57 -15.94 8.59
CA LEU A 213 11.46 -14.81 8.33
C LEU A 213 12.05 -14.26 9.62
N THR A 214 11.23 -13.99 10.64
CA THR A 214 11.71 -13.45 11.92
C THR A 214 12.62 -14.44 12.65
N ALA A 215 12.34 -15.74 12.58
CA ALA A 215 13.21 -16.78 13.09
C ALA A 215 14.57 -16.85 12.36
N CYS A 216 14.59 -16.64 11.03
CA CYS A 216 15.83 -16.55 10.26
C CYS A 216 16.66 -15.31 10.61
N VAL A 217 16.02 -14.20 10.97
CA VAL A 217 16.74 -12.98 11.43
C VAL A 217 17.35 -13.18 12.83
N ASP A 218 16.73 -14.00 13.67
CA ASP A 218 17.23 -14.33 15.02
C ASP A 218 18.46 -15.25 14.99
N TYR A 219 18.62 -16.06 13.93
CA TYR A 219 19.71 -17.03 13.77
C TYR A 219 21.03 -16.37 13.39
#